data_68e94e8e279dcc8407714ffd67289c8a
#
_entry.id   68e94e8e279dcc8407714ffd67289c8a
#
_cell.length_a   1.000
_cell.length_b   1.000
_cell.length_c   1.000
_cell.angle_alpha   90.00
_cell.angle_beta   90.00
_cell.angle_gamma   90.00
#
_symmetry.space_group_name_H-M   'P 1'
#
loop_
_entity.id
_entity.type
_entity.pdbx_description
1 polymer ?
#
loop_
_entity_poly.entity_id
_entity_poly.type
_entity_poly.pdbx_seq_one_letter_code
_entity_poly.pdbx_strand_id
1 'polypeptide(L)'
;MGDLAYWPAAKPLSKKNTFAKNRDFIKNLDHIDQIWEKLKFKCGDTLAVCDLRGKYKEKFSYSELADLITKVSSSFENYGLKKGDVVTVISENSPRWLAVDQGLMRLGAINAVRGINSPSVELDYIIGHSNSVGLIVQSKEIWLKLNNKEELKKRLKFIINLEDEQFESLISWSTFISSVEKENSQNNNLEKFNPEIDDVATILYTSGTTGKPKGVPLTHANFLHQIINLAYIADPEPGTSVLSVLPIWHSYERSAEYFFFSCGCSQYYTIPKFLKDDITQIKPVVMATVPRLWEAIHDGFFQALKKMPSKKQKLIKFLISNSSVFKRSLRRIRNLDINQITFKSKIPLLGSVISRYPLHKLSTIFLCPNILKQLCGEKLKFPINGGGALPEHVAVSYTHLTLPTSVIV
;
A
#
# COMPACT_ATOMS: atom_id res chain seq x y z
N MET A 1 2.62 10.05 -30.11
CA MET A 1 2.33 10.41 -28.75
C MET A 1 0.86 10.77 -28.72
N GLY A 2 0.00 9.79 -28.42
CA GLY A 2 -1.44 9.97 -28.41
C GLY A 2 -1.86 10.57 -27.09
N ASP A 3 -2.76 11.56 -27.17
CA ASP A 3 -3.40 12.17 -26.03
C ASP A 3 -3.99 11.12 -25.10
N LEU A 4 -3.41 10.99 -23.92
CA LEU A 4 -3.99 10.24 -22.83
C LEU A 4 -5.35 10.87 -22.54
N ALA A 5 -6.42 10.15 -22.84
CA ALA A 5 -7.79 10.56 -22.68
C ALA A 5 -7.99 11.16 -21.28
N TYR A 6 -8.21 12.44 -21.26
CA TYR A 6 -8.56 13.22 -20.09
C TYR A 6 -9.84 12.63 -19.48
N TRP A 7 -9.70 11.91 -18.39
CA TRP A 7 -10.85 11.59 -17.55
C TRP A 7 -11.47 12.91 -17.12
N PRO A 8 -12.77 13.16 -17.42
CA PRO A 8 -13.41 14.31 -16.84
C PRO A 8 -13.34 14.12 -15.33
N ALA A 9 -12.50 14.92 -14.74
CA ALA A 9 -12.10 14.88 -13.37
C ALA A 9 -13.29 14.55 -12.46
N ALA A 10 -13.09 13.62 -11.54
CA ALA A 10 -13.67 13.81 -10.23
C ALA A 10 -13.59 15.32 -9.95
N LYS A 11 -14.73 15.95 -9.67
CA LYS A 11 -14.78 17.40 -9.36
C LYS A 11 -13.63 17.68 -8.42
N PRO A 12 -12.80 18.72 -8.68
CA PRO A 12 -11.70 19.02 -7.78
C PRO A 12 -12.26 19.04 -6.37
N LEU A 13 -11.72 18.16 -5.53
CA LEU A 13 -12.12 18.01 -4.13
C LEU A 13 -12.20 19.41 -3.56
N SER A 14 -13.31 19.73 -2.93
CA SER A 14 -13.74 21.09 -2.63
C SER A 14 -12.57 21.93 -2.08
N LYS A 15 -12.46 23.18 -2.51
CA LYS A 15 -11.47 24.20 -2.09
C LYS A 15 -11.32 24.41 -0.58
N LYS A 16 -11.96 23.58 0.26
CA LYS A 16 -12.00 23.67 1.72
C LYS A 16 -11.04 22.71 2.44
N ASN A 17 -10.28 21.87 1.73
CA ASN A 17 -9.39 20.95 2.41
C ASN A 17 -8.06 21.64 2.75
N THR A 18 -7.97 22.10 4.00
CA THR A 18 -6.78 22.75 4.56
C THR A 18 -5.56 21.82 4.58
N PHE A 19 -5.77 20.51 4.58
CA PHE A 19 -4.68 19.52 4.63
C PHE A 19 -4.01 19.34 3.26
N ALA A 20 -4.76 19.38 2.15
CA ALA A 20 -4.18 19.37 0.80
C ALA A 20 -3.23 20.57 0.58
N LYS A 21 -3.60 21.75 1.12
CA LYS A 21 -2.69 22.91 1.15
C LYS A 21 -1.48 22.70 2.04
N ASN A 22 -1.61 21.92 3.12
CA ASN A 22 -0.51 21.63 4.04
C ASN A 22 0.46 20.56 3.52
N ARG A 23 0.23 20.00 2.33
CA ARG A 23 1.14 19.04 1.67
C ARG A 23 2.16 19.72 0.74
N ASP A 24 2.17 21.05 0.63
CA ASP A 24 3.17 21.76 -0.18
C ASP A 24 4.61 21.46 0.29
N PHE A 25 4.79 21.00 1.54
CA PHE A 25 6.10 20.59 2.03
C PHE A 25 6.70 19.41 1.23
N ILE A 26 5.87 18.53 0.63
CA ILE A 26 6.32 17.38 -0.16
C ILE A 26 7.05 17.83 -1.43
N LYS A 27 6.68 18.98 -2.00
CA LYS A 27 7.30 19.53 -3.20
C LYS A 27 8.75 19.97 -3.00
N ASN A 28 9.16 20.17 -1.76
CA ASN A 28 10.47 20.65 -1.35
C ASN A 28 11.29 19.58 -0.64
N LEU A 29 10.96 18.29 -0.84
CA LEU A 29 11.71 17.17 -0.30
C LEU A 29 12.76 16.71 -1.30
N ASP A 30 13.97 16.47 -0.82
CA ASP A 30 15.07 15.91 -1.60
C ASP A 30 15.04 14.37 -1.58
N HIS A 31 14.51 13.78 -0.49
CA HIS A 31 14.35 12.34 -0.35
C HIS A 31 13.14 11.97 0.52
N ILE A 32 12.66 10.73 0.41
CA ILE A 32 11.38 10.31 0.98
C ILE A 32 11.38 10.37 2.50
N ASP A 33 12.44 9.94 3.18
CA ASP A 33 12.43 9.86 4.64
C ASP A 33 12.25 11.21 5.33
N GLN A 34 12.49 12.34 4.63
CA GLN A 34 12.20 13.68 5.17
C GLN A 34 10.72 13.90 5.53
N ILE A 35 9.81 13.04 5.03
CA ILE A 35 8.40 13.12 5.43
C ILE A 35 8.22 12.89 6.93
N TRP A 36 9.04 12.04 7.55
CA TRP A 36 8.84 11.62 8.94
C TRP A 36 9.01 12.74 9.94
N GLU A 37 10.04 13.58 9.78
CA GLU A 37 10.23 14.76 10.63
C GLU A 37 9.08 15.77 10.49
N LYS A 38 8.57 15.95 9.26
CA LYS A 38 7.41 16.81 9.02
C LYS A 38 6.13 16.25 9.63
N LEU A 39 5.93 14.93 9.52
CA LEU A 39 4.77 14.25 10.07
C LEU A 39 4.82 14.15 11.60
N LYS A 40 6.01 13.94 12.19
CA LYS A 40 6.22 14.01 13.63
C LYS A 40 5.73 15.34 14.20
N PHE A 41 6.04 16.46 13.53
CA PHE A 41 5.60 17.77 13.95
C PHE A 41 4.09 17.99 13.73
N LYS A 42 3.53 17.50 12.60
CA LYS A 42 2.14 17.79 12.20
C LYS A 42 1.08 16.89 12.86
N CYS A 43 1.41 15.63 13.07
CA CYS A 43 0.47 14.62 13.56
C CYS A 43 1.14 13.56 14.45
N GLY A 44 2.11 14.00 15.28
CA GLY A 44 2.96 13.10 16.07
C GLY A 44 2.23 12.08 16.91
N ASP A 45 1.13 12.47 17.55
CA ASP A 45 0.31 11.59 18.42
C ASP A 45 -0.66 10.69 17.63
N THR A 46 -0.83 10.92 16.31
CA THR A 46 -1.68 10.09 15.46
C THR A 46 -1.04 8.72 15.26
N LEU A 47 -1.83 7.65 15.32
CA LEU A 47 -1.38 6.32 14.97
C LEU A 47 -0.88 6.33 13.51
N ALA A 48 0.38 5.99 13.28
CA ALA A 48 0.94 5.86 11.94
C ALA A 48 0.73 4.46 11.39
N VAL A 49 1.12 3.44 12.14
CA VAL A 49 1.10 2.04 11.69
C VAL A 49 0.70 1.09 12.80
N CYS A 50 -0.05 0.05 12.44
CA CYS A 50 -0.42 -1.03 13.34
C CYS A 50 -0.34 -2.36 12.59
N ASP A 51 0.42 -3.31 13.13
CA ASP A 51 0.47 -4.67 12.63
C ASP A 51 -0.57 -5.54 13.34
N LEU A 52 -1.61 -5.95 12.60
CA LEU A 52 -2.70 -6.76 13.15
C LEU A 52 -2.33 -8.24 13.26
N ARG A 53 -1.38 -8.72 12.47
CA ARG A 53 -1.16 -10.16 12.22
C ARG A 53 0.27 -10.63 12.41
N GLY A 54 1.21 -9.71 12.55
CA GLY A 54 2.60 -10.02 12.84
C GLY A 54 2.79 -10.62 14.23
N LYS A 55 3.94 -11.22 14.44
CA LYS A 55 4.30 -11.92 15.69
C LYS A 55 4.17 -11.01 16.93
N TYR A 56 4.59 -9.75 16.80
CA TYR A 56 4.66 -8.82 17.93
C TYR A 56 3.47 -7.85 18.01
N LYS A 57 2.62 -7.80 16.98
CA LYS A 57 1.45 -6.90 16.91
C LYS A 57 1.79 -5.45 17.29
N GLU A 58 2.92 -4.98 16.76
CA GLU A 58 3.45 -3.65 17.06
C GLU A 58 2.56 -2.55 16.49
N LYS A 59 2.53 -1.43 17.18
CA LYS A 59 1.87 -0.20 16.75
C LYS A 59 2.71 0.99 17.16
N PHE A 60 2.76 2.00 16.28
CA PHE A 60 3.52 3.24 16.51
C PHE A 60 2.71 4.44 16.08
N SER A 61 2.77 5.51 16.86
CA SER A 61 2.39 6.86 16.42
C SER A 61 3.42 7.41 15.42
N TYR A 62 3.12 8.53 14.78
CA TYR A 62 4.08 9.17 13.88
C TYR A 62 5.35 9.61 14.61
N SER A 63 5.25 10.10 15.85
CA SER A 63 6.43 10.43 16.67
C SER A 63 7.28 9.21 16.97
N GLU A 64 6.67 8.14 17.48
CA GLU A 64 7.38 6.91 17.83
C GLU A 64 8.03 6.25 16.61
N LEU A 65 7.34 6.28 15.45
CA LEU A 65 7.87 5.72 14.21
C LEU A 65 9.05 6.54 13.67
N ALA A 66 8.97 7.87 13.70
CA ALA A 66 10.07 8.75 13.30
C ALA A 66 11.30 8.54 14.18
N ASP A 67 11.11 8.38 15.49
CA ASP A 67 12.19 8.09 16.44
C ASP A 67 12.80 6.70 16.19
N LEU A 68 11.96 5.71 15.89
CA LEU A 68 12.42 4.36 15.52
C LEU A 68 13.24 4.38 14.22
N ILE A 69 12.79 5.09 13.19
CA ILE A 69 13.52 5.25 11.92
C ILE A 69 14.89 5.89 12.16
N THR A 70 14.95 6.93 13.00
CA THR A 70 16.22 7.58 13.38
C THR A 70 17.15 6.61 14.08
N LYS A 71 16.63 5.83 15.03
CA LYS A 71 17.39 4.83 15.76
C LYS A 71 17.91 3.72 14.84
N VAL A 72 17.09 3.25 13.91
CA VAL A 72 17.48 2.27 12.88
C VAL A 72 18.59 2.81 11.98
N SER A 73 18.46 4.04 11.51
CA SER A 73 19.51 4.70 10.71
C SER A 73 20.84 4.75 11.45
N SER A 74 20.85 5.24 12.69
CA SER A 74 22.07 5.29 13.52
C SER A 74 22.64 3.89 13.80
N SER A 75 21.78 2.89 13.98
CA SER A 75 22.27 1.50 14.13
C SER A 75 23.01 1.03 12.87
N PHE A 76 22.50 1.33 11.68
CA PHE A 76 23.19 0.98 10.42
C PHE A 76 24.54 1.68 10.28
N GLU A 77 24.65 2.95 10.68
CA GLU A 77 25.93 3.67 10.70
C GLU A 77 26.94 2.94 11.59
N ASN A 78 26.54 2.49 12.78
CA ASN A 78 27.39 1.72 13.69
C ASN A 78 27.85 0.39 13.10
N TYR A 79 27.07 -0.22 12.21
CA TYR A 79 27.48 -1.40 11.45
C TYR A 79 28.29 -1.07 10.18
N GLY A 80 28.70 0.20 10.00
CA GLY A 80 29.58 0.63 8.93
C GLY A 80 28.89 0.71 7.56
N LEU A 81 27.58 0.92 7.53
CA LEU A 81 26.85 1.15 6.28
C LEU A 81 27.14 2.57 5.75
N LYS A 82 27.27 2.70 4.43
CA LYS A 82 27.58 3.96 3.75
C LYS A 82 26.57 4.27 2.67
N LYS A 83 26.50 5.55 2.26
CA LYS A 83 25.72 5.99 1.09
C LYS A 83 26.10 5.14 -0.14
N GLY A 84 25.07 4.67 -0.86
CA GLY A 84 25.22 3.81 -2.03
C GLY A 84 25.41 2.31 -1.73
N ASP A 85 25.64 1.93 -0.48
CA ASP A 85 25.66 0.53 -0.08
C ASP A 85 24.29 -0.12 -0.30
N VAL A 86 24.26 -1.35 -0.77
CA VAL A 86 23.02 -2.11 -0.98
C VAL A 86 22.81 -3.10 0.15
N VAL A 87 21.58 -3.16 0.67
CA VAL A 87 21.14 -4.13 1.68
C VAL A 87 19.95 -4.92 1.13
N THR A 88 20.05 -6.24 1.09
CA THR A 88 18.89 -7.07 0.75
C THR A 88 17.96 -7.21 1.94
N VAL A 89 16.66 -6.99 1.72
CA VAL A 89 15.61 -7.11 2.74
C VAL A 89 14.57 -8.14 2.28
N ILE A 90 14.50 -9.26 3.01
CA ILE A 90 13.59 -10.37 2.73
C ILE A 90 12.57 -10.45 3.86
N SER A 91 11.43 -9.80 3.65
CA SER A 91 10.37 -9.71 4.67
C SER A 91 9.03 -9.35 4.05
N GLU A 92 7.96 -9.67 4.75
CA GLU A 92 6.61 -9.15 4.49
C GLU A 92 6.40 -7.82 5.22
N ASN A 93 5.22 -7.21 5.02
CA ASN A 93 4.86 -5.93 5.63
C ASN A 93 4.92 -6.01 7.16
N SER A 94 5.63 -5.07 7.76
CA SER A 94 5.67 -4.91 9.22
C SER A 94 6.20 -3.51 9.58
N PRO A 95 5.93 -3.00 10.79
CA PRO A 95 6.52 -1.74 11.25
C PRO A 95 8.06 -1.78 11.26
N ARG A 96 8.65 -2.94 11.57
CA ARG A 96 10.11 -3.11 11.53
C ARG A 96 10.67 -3.04 10.12
N TRP A 97 9.96 -3.67 9.15
CA TRP A 97 10.30 -3.54 7.74
C TRP A 97 10.29 -2.07 7.30
N LEU A 98 9.24 -1.32 7.66
CA LEU A 98 9.11 0.09 7.33
C LEU A 98 10.23 0.93 7.96
N ALA A 99 10.54 0.69 9.22
CA ALA A 99 11.63 1.38 9.91
C ALA A 99 12.99 1.11 9.26
N VAL A 100 13.25 -0.14 8.85
CA VAL A 100 14.45 -0.54 8.09
C VAL A 100 14.51 0.18 6.75
N ASP A 101 13.43 0.14 5.99
CA ASP A 101 13.32 0.77 4.69
C ASP A 101 13.64 2.27 4.73
N GLN A 102 13.01 2.97 5.63
CA GLN A 102 13.20 4.42 5.78
C GLN A 102 14.53 4.79 6.44
N GLY A 103 15.03 3.93 7.32
CA GLY A 103 16.36 4.10 7.91
C GLY A 103 17.49 3.94 6.91
N LEU A 104 17.36 2.99 5.96
CA LEU A 104 18.30 2.84 4.83
C LEU A 104 18.25 4.06 3.91
N MET A 105 17.03 4.51 3.56
CA MET A 105 16.86 5.71 2.71
C MET A 105 17.44 6.96 3.33
N ARG A 106 17.35 7.13 4.65
CA ARG A 106 17.93 8.27 5.40
C ARG A 106 19.46 8.33 5.25
N LEU A 107 20.12 7.18 5.17
CA LEU A 107 21.56 7.07 4.96
C LEU A 107 21.98 7.19 3.49
N GLY A 108 21.03 7.25 2.57
CA GLY A 108 21.31 7.11 1.14
C GLY A 108 21.76 5.70 0.76
N ALA A 109 21.48 4.70 1.59
CA ALA A 109 21.69 3.30 1.28
C ALA A 109 20.49 2.75 0.51
N ILE A 110 20.72 1.72 -0.29
CA ILE A 110 19.76 1.16 -1.23
C ILE A 110 19.22 -0.17 -0.68
N ASN A 111 17.91 -0.34 -0.60
CA ASN A 111 17.35 -1.63 -0.28
C ASN A 111 17.03 -2.44 -1.55
N ALA A 112 17.42 -3.72 -1.57
CA ALA A 112 17.01 -4.71 -2.55
C ALA A 112 15.96 -5.62 -1.91
N VAL A 113 14.69 -5.46 -2.29
CA VAL A 113 13.57 -6.02 -1.53
C VAL A 113 12.93 -7.24 -2.18
N ARG A 114 12.55 -8.22 -1.36
CA ARG A 114 11.81 -9.40 -1.81
C ARG A 114 10.95 -10.01 -0.69
N GLY A 115 9.85 -10.69 -1.09
CA GLY A 115 8.97 -11.40 -0.16
C GLY A 115 9.54 -12.76 0.27
N ILE A 116 9.14 -13.22 1.44
CA ILE A 116 9.60 -14.46 2.08
C ILE A 116 9.23 -15.74 1.30
N ASN A 117 8.18 -15.67 0.47
CA ASN A 117 7.69 -16.82 -0.29
C ASN A 117 8.47 -17.10 -1.56
N SER A 118 9.44 -16.26 -1.94
CA SER A 118 10.29 -16.48 -3.11
C SER A 118 11.16 -17.73 -2.96
N PRO A 119 11.42 -18.47 -4.06
CA PRO A 119 12.31 -19.63 -4.02
C PRO A 119 13.72 -19.28 -3.51
N SER A 120 14.38 -20.20 -2.81
CA SER A 120 15.74 -19.98 -2.27
C SER A 120 16.74 -19.57 -3.34
N VAL A 121 16.70 -20.22 -4.50
CA VAL A 121 17.57 -19.89 -5.65
C VAL A 121 17.40 -18.45 -6.12
N GLU A 122 16.17 -17.94 -6.10
CA GLU A 122 15.87 -16.55 -6.44
C GLU A 122 16.42 -15.59 -5.38
N LEU A 123 16.26 -15.93 -4.10
CA LEU A 123 16.77 -15.11 -2.99
C LEU A 123 18.30 -15.03 -3.02
N ASP A 124 18.99 -16.16 -3.19
CA ASP A 124 20.46 -16.20 -3.33
C ASP A 124 20.93 -15.38 -4.54
N TYR A 125 20.21 -15.50 -5.67
CA TYR A 125 20.50 -14.70 -6.86
C TYR A 125 20.38 -13.20 -6.59
N ILE A 126 19.32 -12.76 -5.93
CA ILE A 126 19.09 -11.33 -5.60
C ILE A 126 20.21 -10.80 -4.71
N ILE A 127 20.58 -11.53 -3.66
CA ILE A 127 21.66 -11.12 -2.74
C ILE A 127 22.99 -10.98 -3.47
N GLY A 128 23.29 -11.90 -4.40
CA GLY A 128 24.50 -11.84 -5.22
C GLY A 128 24.45 -10.74 -6.27
N HIS A 129 23.39 -10.68 -7.06
CA HIS A 129 23.23 -9.74 -8.18
C HIS A 129 23.16 -8.28 -7.74
N SER A 130 22.58 -8.01 -6.57
CA SER A 130 22.51 -6.65 -6.01
C SER A 130 23.84 -6.18 -5.38
N ASN A 131 24.83 -7.05 -5.30
CA ASN A 131 26.09 -6.79 -4.57
C ASN A 131 25.84 -6.31 -3.13
N SER A 132 24.83 -6.89 -2.47
CA SER A 132 24.46 -6.48 -1.11
C SER A 132 25.62 -6.67 -0.13
N VAL A 133 25.87 -5.65 0.69
CA VAL A 133 26.85 -5.66 1.79
C VAL A 133 26.23 -6.04 3.13
N GLY A 134 24.91 -6.06 3.22
CA GLY A 134 24.12 -6.45 4.38
C GLY A 134 22.89 -7.25 3.98
N LEU A 135 22.37 -8.05 4.89
CA LEU A 135 21.18 -8.85 4.72
C LEU A 135 20.25 -8.68 5.92
N ILE A 136 18.98 -8.49 5.64
CA ILE A 136 17.91 -8.44 6.63
C ILE A 136 16.89 -9.51 6.26
N VAL A 137 16.62 -10.41 7.17
CA VAL A 137 15.63 -11.46 7.02
C VAL A 137 14.51 -11.29 8.04
N GLN A 138 13.29 -11.65 7.68
CA GLN A 138 12.16 -11.59 8.60
C GLN A 138 12.38 -12.47 9.82
N SER A 139 12.84 -13.69 9.60
CA SER A 139 12.99 -14.70 10.66
C SER A 139 14.17 -15.65 10.38
N LYS A 140 14.51 -16.47 11.37
CA LYS A 140 15.52 -17.53 11.22
C LYS A 140 15.15 -18.55 10.13
N GLU A 141 13.87 -18.83 9.93
CA GLU A 141 13.40 -19.75 8.88
C GLU A 141 13.80 -19.25 7.50
N ILE A 142 13.73 -17.92 7.26
CA ILE A 142 14.15 -17.32 6.00
C ILE A 142 15.67 -17.45 5.83
N TRP A 143 16.43 -17.23 6.88
CA TRP A 143 17.87 -17.48 6.86
C TRP A 143 18.19 -18.94 6.55
N LEU A 144 17.52 -19.89 7.21
CA LEU A 144 17.72 -21.33 7.00
C LEU A 144 17.38 -21.77 5.58
N LYS A 145 16.47 -21.08 4.90
CA LYS A 145 16.06 -21.32 3.51
C LYS A 145 17.17 -21.00 2.49
N LEU A 146 18.11 -20.11 2.80
CA LEU A 146 19.19 -19.71 1.89
C LEU A 146 20.24 -20.84 1.75
N ASN A 147 20.84 -20.96 0.56
CA ASN A 147 21.79 -22.05 0.28
C ASN A 147 23.25 -21.69 0.67
N ASN A 148 23.69 -20.44 0.41
CA ASN A 148 25.10 -20.03 0.48
C ASN A 148 25.47 -19.37 1.81
N LYS A 149 24.96 -19.85 2.94
CA LYS A 149 25.07 -19.21 4.26
C LYS A 149 26.50 -18.91 4.69
N GLU A 150 27.42 -19.85 4.50
CA GLU A 150 28.82 -19.68 4.93
C GLU A 150 29.57 -18.62 4.12
N GLU A 151 29.25 -18.49 2.83
CA GLU A 151 29.77 -17.43 1.99
C GLU A 151 29.19 -16.08 2.43
N LEU A 152 27.86 -16.01 2.67
CA LEU A 152 27.20 -14.81 3.11
C LEU A 152 27.73 -14.31 4.45
N LYS A 153 27.98 -15.20 5.44
CA LYS A 153 28.59 -14.84 6.73
C LYS A 153 29.98 -14.18 6.57
N LYS A 154 30.76 -14.60 5.58
CA LYS A 154 32.11 -14.04 5.33
C LYS A 154 32.07 -12.71 4.57
N ARG A 155 31.07 -12.53 3.70
CA ARG A 155 31.00 -11.41 2.76
C ARG A 155 30.23 -10.22 3.32
N LEU A 156 29.17 -10.48 4.09
CA LEU A 156 28.26 -9.44 4.57
C LEU A 156 28.76 -8.78 5.85
N LYS A 157 28.61 -7.46 5.94
CA LYS A 157 28.92 -6.67 7.14
C LYS A 157 28.05 -7.09 8.33
N PHE A 158 26.79 -7.40 8.05
CA PHE A 158 25.80 -7.82 9.04
C PHE A 158 24.69 -8.68 8.44
N ILE A 159 24.08 -9.51 9.29
CA ILE A 159 22.88 -10.26 8.98
C ILE A 159 21.92 -10.07 10.15
N ILE A 160 20.81 -9.34 9.91
CA ILE A 160 19.83 -8.96 10.93
C ILE A 160 18.58 -9.81 10.79
N ASN A 161 18.06 -10.30 11.92
CA ASN A 161 16.77 -10.96 12.02
C ASN A 161 15.75 -9.98 12.60
N LEU A 162 14.70 -9.66 11.84
CA LEU A 162 13.62 -8.75 12.29
C LEU A 162 12.79 -9.33 13.41
N GLU A 163 12.66 -10.66 13.47
CA GLU A 163 12.12 -11.32 14.66
C GLU A 163 13.20 -11.36 15.73
N ASP A 164 12.79 -11.14 16.99
CA ASP A 164 13.72 -10.96 18.11
C ASP A 164 14.17 -12.32 18.69
N GLU A 165 14.65 -13.18 17.80
CA GLU A 165 15.21 -14.48 18.15
C GLU A 165 16.73 -14.47 17.95
N GLN A 166 17.48 -14.86 18.97
CA GLN A 166 18.90 -15.13 18.81
C GLN A 166 19.09 -16.47 18.11
N PHE A 167 19.82 -16.46 17.03
CA PHE A 167 20.10 -17.67 16.26
C PHE A 167 21.47 -17.56 15.56
N GLU A 168 22.41 -18.44 15.90
CA GLU A 168 23.76 -18.47 15.33
C GLU A 168 24.42 -17.07 15.28
N SER A 169 24.86 -16.66 14.08
CA SER A 169 25.50 -15.36 13.80
C SER A 169 24.50 -14.25 13.45
N LEU A 170 23.19 -14.49 13.55
CA LEU A 170 22.18 -13.47 13.27
C LEU A 170 22.13 -12.45 14.41
N ILE A 171 22.10 -11.18 14.03
CA ILE A 171 21.87 -10.08 14.96
C ILE A 171 20.36 -9.99 15.19
N SER A 172 19.88 -10.15 16.43
CA SER A 172 18.46 -9.98 16.74
C SER A 172 18.07 -8.51 16.63
N TRP A 173 16.77 -8.24 16.41
CA TRP A 173 16.26 -6.88 16.32
C TRP A 173 16.59 -6.02 17.53
N SER A 174 16.41 -6.55 18.76
CA SER A 174 16.76 -5.84 19.99
C SER A 174 18.23 -5.51 20.10
N THR A 175 19.10 -6.47 19.75
CA THR A 175 20.57 -6.25 19.71
C THR A 175 20.92 -5.17 18.69
N PHE A 176 20.33 -5.20 17.49
CA PHE A 176 20.55 -4.21 16.45
C PHE A 176 20.18 -2.81 16.93
N ILE A 177 18.98 -2.64 17.49
CA ILE A 177 18.50 -1.34 17.96
C ILE A 177 19.30 -0.83 19.19
N SER A 178 19.72 -1.70 20.10
CA SER A 178 20.49 -1.29 21.29
C SER A 178 21.95 -0.91 20.98
N SER A 179 22.44 -1.12 19.76
CA SER A 179 23.79 -0.72 19.36
C SER A 179 24.02 0.80 19.47
N VAL A 180 22.97 1.61 19.29
CA VAL A 180 23.04 3.08 19.43
C VAL A 180 23.29 3.54 20.87
N GLU A 181 22.77 2.82 21.86
CA GLU A 181 22.87 3.23 23.27
C GLU A 181 24.30 3.07 23.82
N LYS A 182 25.09 2.19 23.20
CA LYS A 182 26.50 1.90 23.62
C LYS A 182 27.49 2.93 23.12
N GLU A 183 27.21 3.65 22.02
CA GLU A 183 28.17 4.55 21.37
C GLU A 183 27.90 6.04 21.57
N ASN A 184 26.72 6.45 22.01
CA ASN A 184 26.37 7.85 22.28
C ASN A 184 27.28 8.55 23.33
N SER A 185 28.24 7.83 23.90
CA SER A 185 29.25 8.35 24.82
C SER A 185 30.55 8.81 24.13
N GLN A 186 30.78 8.56 22.86
CA GLN A 186 32.12 8.76 22.28
C GLN A 186 32.24 9.51 20.94
N ASN A 187 31.19 9.63 20.09
CA ASN A 187 31.36 10.29 18.79
C ASN A 187 30.17 11.15 18.37
N ASN A 188 30.30 12.47 18.49
CA ASN A 188 29.38 13.47 17.93
C ASN A 188 29.67 13.85 16.45
N ASN A 189 30.51 13.11 15.74
CA ASN A 189 30.87 13.38 14.35
C ASN A 189 30.31 12.29 13.42
N LEU A 190 29.01 12.06 13.46
CA LEU A 190 28.33 11.30 12.39
C LEU A 190 28.33 12.19 11.14
N GLU A 191 29.03 11.77 10.10
CA GLU A 191 28.88 12.38 8.77
C GLU A 191 27.39 12.32 8.42
N LYS A 192 26.73 13.47 8.30
CA LYS A 192 25.34 13.55 7.84
C LYS A 192 25.33 13.12 6.39
N PHE A 193 25.01 11.85 6.14
CA PHE A 193 24.67 11.42 4.80
C PHE A 193 23.46 12.24 4.35
N ASN A 194 23.57 12.85 3.19
CA ASN A 194 22.52 13.65 2.60
C ASN A 194 22.16 13.04 1.25
N PRO A 195 21.16 12.13 1.19
CA PRO A 195 20.72 11.60 -0.09
C PRO A 195 20.18 12.70 -0.97
N GLU A 196 20.39 12.56 -2.28
CA GLU A 196 19.88 13.47 -3.29
C GLU A 196 18.64 12.88 -3.95
N ILE A 197 17.85 13.73 -4.58
CA ILE A 197 16.57 13.34 -5.19
C ILE A 197 16.73 12.26 -6.26
N ASP A 198 17.83 12.26 -6.99
CA ASP A 198 18.14 11.31 -8.06
C ASP A 198 18.90 10.07 -7.56
N ASP A 199 19.25 9.99 -6.27
CA ASP A 199 19.86 8.81 -5.70
C ASP A 199 18.87 7.63 -5.75
N VAL A 200 19.42 6.43 -5.99
CA VAL A 200 18.62 5.20 -5.98
C VAL A 200 18.18 4.89 -4.57
N ALA A 201 16.88 4.87 -4.34
CA ALA A 201 16.27 4.55 -3.05
C ALA A 201 16.10 3.04 -2.85
N THR A 202 15.80 2.31 -3.94
CA THR A 202 15.51 0.86 -3.87
C THR A 202 15.76 0.17 -5.21
N ILE A 203 15.99 -1.16 -5.14
CA ILE A 203 15.99 -2.05 -6.31
C ILE A 203 14.85 -3.05 -6.14
N LEU A 204 13.86 -2.99 -7.04
CA LEU A 204 12.75 -3.93 -7.07
C LEU A 204 13.04 -5.06 -8.06
N TYR A 205 12.93 -6.31 -7.61
CA TYR A 205 13.15 -7.46 -8.47
C TYR A 205 11.83 -7.96 -9.07
N THR A 206 11.75 -7.96 -10.40
CA THR A 206 10.60 -8.47 -11.14
C THR A 206 10.93 -9.80 -11.82
N SER A 207 9.92 -10.67 -12.01
CA SER A 207 10.08 -11.90 -12.79
C SER A 207 10.43 -11.55 -14.24
N GLY A 208 11.69 -11.76 -14.63
CA GLY A 208 12.14 -11.53 -16.01
C GLY A 208 11.53 -12.53 -16.97
N THR A 209 11.26 -12.10 -18.20
CA THR A 209 10.82 -12.97 -19.30
C THR A 209 11.84 -14.08 -19.65
N THR A 210 13.09 -13.91 -19.22
CA THR A 210 14.22 -14.84 -19.44
C THR A 210 14.43 -15.82 -18.30
N GLY A 211 13.52 -15.88 -17.32
CA GLY A 211 13.59 -16.78 -16.16
C GLY A 211 14.43 -16.28 -14.98
N LYS A 212 15.32 -15.31 -15.17
CA LYS A 212 16.07 -14.68 -14.07
C LYS A 212 15.41 -13.35 -13.66
N PRO A 213 15.29 -13.04 -12.35
CA PRO A 213 14.77 -11.77 -11.90
C PRO A 213 15.61 -10.59 -12.42
N LYS A 214 14.92 -9.51 -12.80
CA LYS A 214 15.57 -8.24 -13.20
C LYS A 214 15.43 -7.22 -12.08
N GLY A 215 16.55 -6.63 -11.67
CA GLY A 215 16.57 -5.53 -10.71
C GLY A 215 16.20 -4.21 -11.40
N VAL A 216 15.17 -3.55 -10.93
CA VAL A 216 14.70 -2.24 -11.41
C VAL A 216 15.02 -1.20 -10.33
N PRO A 217 16.02 -0.33 -10.54
CA PRO A 217 16.32 0.73 -9.59
C PRO A 217 15.23 1.82 -9.67
N LEU A 218 14.80 2.30 -8.52
CA LEU A 218 13.90 3.45 -8.38
C LEU A 218 14.56 4.49 -7.48
N THR A 219 14.51 5.75 -7.92
CA THR A 219 15.07 6.89 -7.20
C THR A 219 14.07 7.50 -6.21
N HIS A 220 14.54 8.37 -5.31
CA HIS A 220 13.67 9.17 -4.47
C HIS A 220 12.70 10.01 -5.32
N ALA A 221 13.17 10.59 -6.45
CA ALA A 221 12.34 11.33 -7.40
C ALA A 221 11.15 10.51 -7.90
N ASN A 222 11.35 9.22 -8.22
CA ASN A 222 10.27 8.36 -8.72
C ASN A 222 9.15 8.22 -7.69
N PHE A 223 9.47 8.02 -6.43
CA PHE A 223 8.48 7.90 -5.36
C PHE A 223 7.83 9.25 -5.00
N LEU A 224 8.61 10.33 -4.90
CA LEU A 224 8.07 11.66 -4.65
C LEU A 224 7.11 12.10 -5.74
N HIS A 225 7.40 11.78 -7.01
CA HIS A 225 6.47 12.00 -8.12
C HIS A 225 5.13 11.29 -7.90
N GLN A 226 5.15 10.01 -7.49
CA GLN A 226 3.93 9.27 -7.20
C GLN A 226 3.17 9.88 -6.00
N ILE A 227 3.86 10.19 -4.91
CA ILE A 227 3.26 10.80 -3.71
C ILE A 227 2.54 12.11 -4.06
N ILE A 228 3.12 12.95 -4.92
CA ILE A 228 2.52 14.22 -5.35
C ILE A 228 1.27 13.95 -6.19
N ASN A 229 1.35 13.05 -7.17
CA ASN A 229 0.29 12.85 -8.16
C ASN A 229 -0.87 12.00 -7.66
N LEU A 230 -0.65 11.06 -6.74
CA LEU A 230 -1.73 10.28 -6.15
C LEU A 230 -2.75 11.14 -5.37
N ALA A 231 -2.40 12.36 -4.98
CA ALA A 231 -3.32 13.30 -4.37
C ALA A 231 -4.51 13.71 -5.26
N TYR A 232 -4.39 13.54 -6.58
CA TYR A 232 -5.53 13.76 -7.49
C TYR A 232 -6.56 12.62 -7.44
N ILE A 233 -6.17 11.46 -6.92
CA ILE A 233 -7.01 10.26 -6.83
C ILE A 233 -7.76 10.21 -5.50
N ALA A 234 -7.06 10.46 -4.41
CA ALA A 234 -7.60 10.45 -3.06
C ALA A 234 -6.92 11.55 -2.23
N ASP A 235 -7.69 12.18 -1.36
CA ASP A 235 -7.19 13.19 -0.43
C ASP A 235 -7.73 12.87 0.98
N PRO A 236 -7.20 11.81 1.61
CA PRO A 236 -7.62 11.41 2.94
C PRO A 236 -7.10 12.39 3.99
N GLU A 237 -7.87 12.56 5.07
CA GLU A 237 -7.49 13.37 6.22
C GLU A 237 -6.55 12.59 7.16
N PRO A 238 -5.72 13.27 7.99
CA PRO A 238 -4.94 12.63 9.03
C PRO A 238 -5.79 11.72 9.92
N GLY A 239 -5.22 10.57 10.32
CA GLY A 239 -5.94 9.56 11.10
C GLY A 239 -6.92 8.71 10.28
N THR A 240 -7.05 8.95 8.97
CA THR A 240 -7.85 8.09 8.09
C THR A 240 -7.30 6.67 8.10
N SER A 241 -8.17 5.68 8.37
CA SER A 241 -7.77 4.27 8.40
C SER A 241 -7.57 3.71 6.99
N VAL A 242 -6.39 3.14 6.75
CA VAL A 242 -5.99 2.44 5.52
C VAL A 242 -5.73 0.99 5.88
N LEU A 243 -6.32 0.05 5.16
CA LEU A 243 -6.02 -1.38 5.31
C LEU A 243 -5.07 -1.81 4.20
N SER A 244 -3.82 -2.09 4.56
CA SER A 244 -2.73 -2.49 3.66
C SER A 244 -2.63 -4.02 3.65
N VAL A 245 -2.83 -4.62 2.48
CA VAL A 245 -2.91 -6.07 2.29
C VAL A 245 -1.98 -6.57 1.19
N LEU A 246 -1.49 -5.67 0.34
CA LEU A 246 -0.60 -6.03 -0.75
C LEU A 246 0.86 -6.08 -0.29
N PRO A 247 1.71 -6.85 -0.96
CA PRO A 247 3.11 -6.94 -0.59
C PRO A 247 3.86 -5.62 -0.82
N ILE A 248 4.49 -5.10 0.24
CA ILE A 248 5.24 -3.84 0.22
C ILE A 248 6.47 -3.87 -0.70
N TRP A 249 6.98 -5.06 -1.02
CA TRP A 249 8.08 -5.23 -1.97
C TRP A 249 7.66 -5.06 -3.44
N HIS A 250 6.37 -4.73 -3.72
CA HIS A 250 5.89 -4.27 -5.02
C HIS A 250 5.75 -2.74 -5.06
N SER A 251 6.11 -2.13 -6.19
CA SER A 251 6.09 -0.67 -6.38
C SER A 251 4.71 -0.05 -6.14
N TYR A 252 3.63 -0.75 -6.51
CA TYR A 252 2.27 -0.25 -6.36
C TYR A 252 1.90 -0.03 -4.89
N GLU A 253 2.03 -1.07 -4.06
CA GLU A 253 1.73 -0.95 -2.62
C GLU A 253 2.64 0.07 -1.95
N ARG A 254 3.93 0.02 -2.26
CA ARG A 254 4.92 0.91 -1.66
C ARG A 254 4.66 2.39 -1.97
N SER A 255 4.30 2.70 -3.22
CA SER A 255 3.92 4.06 -3.60
C SER A 255 2.63 4.52 -2.92
N ALA A 256 1.64 3.63 -2.83
CA ALA A 256 0.38 3.91 -2.13
C ALA A 256 0.62 4.12 -0.63
N GLU A 257 1.44 3.30 0.00
CA GLU A 257 1.78 3.39 1.41
C GLU A 257 2.47 4.72 1.75
N TYR A 258 3.52 5.09 1.02
CA TYR A 258 4.19 6.37 1.22
C TYR A 258 3.25 7.57 0.98
N PHE A 259 2.37 7.46 -0.01
CA PHE A 259 1.35 8.47 -0.24
C PHE A 259 0.42 8.61 0.97
N PHE A 260 -0.10 7.51 1.52
CA PHE A 260 -1.00 7.54 2.67
C PHE A 260 -0.30 8.03 3.93
N PHE A 261 0.95 7.64 4.17
CA PHE A 261 1.74 8.23 5.25
C PHE A 261 1.89 9.74 5.06
N SER A 262 2.23 10.21 3.86
CA SER A 262 2.35 11.64 3.59
C SER A 262 1.06 12.44 3.86
N CYS A 263 -0.09 11.76 3.88
CA CYS A 263 -1.39 12.31 4.27
C CYS A 263 -1.67 12.23 5.77
N GLY A 264 -0.79 11.63 6.57
CA GLY A 264 -1.02 11.41 8.00
C GLY A 264 -2.01 10.30 8.31
N CYS A 265 -2.24 9.36 7.39
CA CYS A 265 -3.18 8.25 7.57
C CYS A 265 -2.65 7.23 8.57
N SER A 266 -3.57 6.45 9.17
CA SER A 266 -3.25 5.30 10.02
C SER A 266 -3.30 4.02 9.19
N GLN A 267 -2.15 3.38 8.98
CA GLN A 267 -2.03 2.16 8.20
C GLN A 267 -2.12 0.91 9.09
N TYR A 268 -2.93 -0.04 8.65
CA TYR A 268 -3.13 -1.32 9.33
C TYR A 268 -2.68 -2.45 8.40
N TYR A 269 -1.63 -3.16 8.78
CA TYR A 269 -1.14 -4.30 8.01
C TYR A 269 -1.98 -5.54 8.28
N THR A 270 -2.38 -6.19 7.20
CA THR A 270 -3.11 -7.47 7.22
C THR A 270 -2.59 -8.39 6.12
N ILE A 271 -3.07 -9.62 6.13
CA ILE A 271 -2.78 -10.61 5.08
C ILE A 271 -4.10 -11.11 4.46
N PRO A 272 -4.10 -11.59 3.20
CA PRO A 272 -5.32 -11.99 2.49
C PRO A 272 -6.21 -12.96 3.26
N LYS A 273 -5.61 -13.86 4.04
CA LYS A 273 -6.32 -14.87 4.86
C LYS A 273 -7.28 -14.23 5.88
N PHE A 274 -6.91 -13.09 6.46
CA PHE A 274 -7.68 -12.42 7.51
C PHE A 274 -8.39 -11.15 7.02
N LEU A 275 -8.30 -10.84 5.72
CA LEU A 275 -8.80 -9.60 5.15
C LEU A 275 -10.25 -9.28 5.53
N LYS A 276 -11.14 -10.27 5.48
CA LYS A 276 -12.56 -10.10 5.80
C LYS A 276 -12.79 -9.72 7.27
N ASP A 277 -12.08 -10.37 8.17
CA ASP A 277 -12.20 -10.12 9.61
C ASP A 277 -11.65 -8.73 9.95
N ASP A 278 -10.51 -8.36 9.35
CA ASP A 278 -9.87 -7.08 9.56
C ASP A 278 -10.65 -5.91 8.94
N ILE A 279 -11.28 -6.11 7.79
CA ILE A 279 -12.24 -5.13 7.24
C ILE A 279 -13.37 -4.86 8.24
N THR A 280 -13.89 -5.89 8.87
CA THR A 280 -14.98 -5.78 9.84
C THR A 280 -14.53 -5.08 11.13
N GLN A 281 -13.31 -5.38 11.58
CA GLN A 281 -12.74 -4.84 12.81
C GLN A 281 -12.29 -3.37 12.64
N ILE A 282 -11.52 -3.08 11.59
CA ILE A 282 -10.89 -1.77 11.37
C ILE A 282 -11.85 -0.80 10.68
N LYS A 283 -12.79 -1.30 9.85
CA LYS A 283 -13.70 -0.49 9.05
C LYS A 283 -12.92 0.55 8.24
N PRO A 284 -12.03 0.13 7.34
CA PRO A 284 -11.12 1.02 6.65
C PRO A 284 -11.89 2.03 5.80
N VAL A 285 -11.35 3.24 5.71
CA VAL A 285 -11.85 4.29 4.81
C VAL A 285 -11.21 4.16 3.43
N VAL A 286 -9.98 3.64 3.39
CA VAL A 286 -9.19 3.44 2.16
C VAL A 286 -8.70 2.02 2.08
N MET A 287 -8.74 1.45 0.89
CA MET A 287 -8.09 0.18 0.55
C MET A 287 -7.50 0.27 -0.85
N ALA A 288 -6.17 0.11 -0.96
CA ALA A 288 -5.49 -0.10 -2.23
C ALA A 288 -5.36 -1.61 -2.46
N THR A 289 -5.85 -2.10 -3.59
CA THR A 289 -5.90 -3.54 -3.88
C THR A 289 -5.69 -3.83 -5.36
N VAL A 290 -5.64 -5.12 -5.69
CA VAL A 290 -5.53 -5.63 -7.06
C VAL A 290 -6.85 -6.31 -7.48
N PRO A 291 -7.10 -6.48 -8.80
CA PRO A 291 -8.36 -7.05 -9.31
C PRO A 291 -8.76 -8.35 -8.62
N ARG A 292 -7.82 -9.28 -8.43
CA ARG A 292 -8.07 -10.59 -7.81
C ARG A 292 -8.67 -10.50 -6.40
N LEU A 293 -8.31 -9.49 -5.63
CA LEU A 293 -8.88 -9.29 -4.29
C LEU A 293 -10.33 -8.82 -4.37
N TRP A 294 -10.63 -7.90 -5.29
CA TRP A 294 -12.01 -7.47 -5.54
C TRP A 294 -12.88 -8.59 -6.07
N GLU A 295 -12.35 -9.44 -6.96
CA GLU A 295 -13.02 -10.65 -7.44
C GLU A 295 -13.33 -11.60 -6.29
N ALA A 296 -12.36 -11.88 -5.42
CA ALA A 296 -12.55 -12.76 -4.27
C ALA A 296 -13.61 -12.23 -3.29
N ILE A 297 -13.64 -10.92 -3.01
CA ILE A 297 -14.68 -10.30 -2.19
C ILE A 297 -16.06 -10.41 -2.87
N HIS A 298 -16.13 -10.12 -4.18
CA HIS A 298 -17.34 -10.26 -4.99
C HIS A 298 -17.89 -11.68 -4.96
N ASP A 299 -17.05 -12.68 -5.24
CA ASP A 299 -17.44 -14.08 -5.26
C ASP A 299 -17.86 -14.58 -3.88
N GLY A 300 -17.17 -14.16 -2.83
CA GLY A 300 -17.54 -14.42 -1.45
C GLY A 300 -18.96 -13.92 -1.12
N PHE A 301 -19.33 -12.73 -1.62
CA PHE A 301 -20.70 -12.22 -1.47
C PHE A 301 -21.74 -13.11 -2.17
N PHE A 302 -21.48 -13.48 -3.43
CA PHE A 302 -22.44 -14.34 -4.16
C PHE A 302 -22.54 -15.74 -3.60
N GLN A 303 -21.46 -16.29 -3.03
CA GLN A 303 -21.50 -17.55 -2.28
C GLN A 303 -22.33 -17.41 -0.99
N ALA A 304 -22.15 -16.33 -0.25
CA ALA A 304 -22.98 -16.07 0.94
C ALA A 304 -24.48 -15.90 0.56
N LEU A 305 -24.73 -15.21 -0.56
CA LEU A 305 -26.10 -15.03 -1.08
C LEU A 305 -26.78 -16.38 -1.42
N LYS A 306 -26.03 -17.34 -1.99
CA LYS A 306 -26.56 -18.69 -2.29
C LYS A 306 -27.04 -19.44 -1.05
N LYS A 307 -26.53 -19.13 0.14
CA LYS A 307 -26.94 -19.74 1.41
C LYS A 307 -28.21 -19.14 2.01
N MET A 308 -28.73 -18.04 1.46
CA MET A 308 -29.94 -17.38 1.94
C MET A 308 -31.21 -18.08 1.41
N PRO A 309 -32.41 -17.88 2.01
CA PRO A 309 -33.67 -18.38 1.47
C PRO A 309 -33.92 -17.92 0.04
N SER A 310 -34.46 -18.80 -0.82
CA SER A 310 -34.64 -18.57 -2.26
C SER A 310 -35.38 -17.27 -2.61
N LYS A 311 -36.42 -16.91 -1.85
CA LYS A 311 -37.19 -15.65 -2.04
C LYS A 311 -36.26 -14.43 -1.82
N LYS A 312 -35.42 -14.47 -0.79
CA LYS A 312 -34.47 -13.38 -0.48
C LYS A 312 -33.38 -13.25 -1.53
N GLN A 313 -32.85 -14.39 -2.02
CA GLN A 313 -31.89 -14.39 -3.13
C GLN A 313 -32.46 -13.72 -4.39
N LYS A 314 -33.69 -14.11 -4.80
CA LYS A 314 -34.36 -13.54 -5.99
C LYS A 314 -34.56 -12.03 -5.84
N LEU A 315 -35.02 -11.57 -4.68
CA LEU A 315 -35.22 -10.15 -4.40
C LEU A 315 -33.89 -9.37 -4.49
N ILE A 316 -32.83 -9.83 -3.84
CA ILE A 316 -31.51 -9.16 -3.85
C ILE A 316 -30.96 -9.09 -5.27
N LYS A 317 -30.99 -10.21 -6.02
CA LYS A 317 -30.54 -10.23 -7.43
C LYS A 317 -31.33 -9.28 -8.31
N PHE A 318 -32.65 -9.22 -8.14
CA PHE A 318 -33.52 -8.30 -8.87
C PHE A 318 -33.16 -6.85 -8.58
N LEU A 319 -33.01 -6.48 -7.32
CA LEU A 319 -32.64 -5.11 -6.91
C LEU A 319 -31.25 -4.69 -7.42
N ILE A 320 -30.26 -5.59 -7.37
CA ILE A 320 -28.94 -5.35 -7.94
C ILE A 320 -29.03 -5.15 -9.46
N SER A 321 -29.75 -6.03 -10.16
CA SER A 321 -29.94 -5.92 -11.61
C SER A 321 -30.66 -4.62 -12.01
N ASN A 322 -31.68 -4.23 -11.26
CA ASN A 322 -32.39 -2.96 -11.50
C ASN A 322 -31.45 -1.75 -11.33
N SER A 323 -30.66 -1.73 -10.25
CA SER A 323 -29.68 -0.67 -10.00
C SER A 323 -28.58 -0.64 -11.08
N SER A 324 -28.19 -1.81 -11.58
CA SER A 324 -27.23 -1.96 -12.67
C SER A 324 -27.70 -1.25 -13.94
N VAL A 325 -28.91 -1.58 -14.40
CA VAL A 325 -29.46 -0.97 -15.59
C VAL A 325 -29.66 0.53 -15.41
N PHE A 326 -30.14 0.97 -14.24
CA PHE A 326 -30.32 2.39 -13.91
C PHE A 326 -29.00 3.17 -14.06
N LYS A 327 -27.93 2.72 -13.38
CA LYS A 327 -26.64 3.41 -13.41
C LYS A 327 -25.98 3.37 -14.79
N ARG A 328 -26.08 2.24 -15.52
CA ARG A 328 -25.58 2.14 -16.90
C ARG A 328 -26.30 3.13 -17.82
N SER A 329 -27.63 3.22 -17.73
CA SER A 329 -28.40 4.19 -18.51
C SER A 329 -28.04 5.63 -18.17
N LEU A 330 -27.86 5.94 -16.87
CA LEU A 330 -27.46 7.26 -16.40
C LEU A 330 -26.07 7.67 -16.89
N ARG A 331 -25.10 6.75 -16.86
CA ARG A 331 -23.74 6.99 -17.39
C ARG A 331 -23.76 7.32 -18.86
N ARG A 332 -24.51 6.54 -19.67
CA ARG A 332 -24.66 6.80 -21.10
C ARG A 332 -25.29 8.15 -21.39
N ILE A 333 -26.35 8.52 -20.67
CA ILE A 333 -27.01 9.85 -20.82
C ILE A 333 -26.00 10.97 -20.52
N ARG A 334 -25.12 10.78 -19.52
CA ARG A 334 -24.10 11.74 -19.11
C ARG A 334 -22.84 11.73 -20.00
N ASN A 335 -22.80 10.92 -21.07
CA ASN A 335 -21.64 10.71 -21.93
C ASN A 335 -20.37 10.31 -21.16
N LEU A 336 -20.53 9.47 -20.12
CA LEU A 336 -19.41 8.94 -19.33
C LEU A 336 -18.94 7.57 -19.85
N ASP A 337 -19.47 7.06 -20.94
CA ASP A 337 -19.01 5.89 -21.67
C ASP A 337 -18.09 6.31 -22.83
N ILE A 338 -17.17 5.41 -23.22
CA ILE A 338 -16.23 5.63 -24.32
C ILE A 338 -16.96 5.95 -25.63
N ASN A 339 -18.11 5.30 -25.88
CA ASN A 339 -18.93 5.54 -27.05
C ASN A 339 -19.96 6.63 -26.75
N GLN A 340 -19.74 7.81 -27.29
CA GLN A 340 -20.73 8.89 -27.21
C GLN A 340 -21.99 8.51 -27.98
N ILE A 341 -23.17 8.80 -27.42
CA ILE A 341 -24.45 8.50 -28.01
C ILE A 341 -25.16 9.78 -28.49
N THR A 342 -25.90 9.65 -29.59
CA THR A 342 -26.69 10.75 -30.14
C THR A 342 -27.82 11.13 -29.20
N PHE A 343 -28.36 12.37 -29.35
CA PHE A 343 -29.50 12.83 -28.55
C PHE A 343 -30.73 11.94 -28.67
N LYS A 344 -31.06 11.45 -29.88
CA LYS A 344 -32.16 10.52 -30.11
C LYS A 344 -32.02 9.22 -29.31
N SER A 345 -30.81 8.71 -29.19
CA SER A 345 -30.51 7.47 -28.42
C SER A 345 -30.61 7.67 -26.91
N LYS A 346 -30.61 8.91 -26.40
CA LYS A 346 -30.82 9.22 -24.98
C LYS A 346 -32.27 9.12 -24.51
N ILE A 347 -33.23 9.30 -25.38
CA ILE A 347 -34.67 9.30 -25.02
C ILE A 347 -35.11 7.98 -24.37
N PRO A 348 -34.88 6.78 -24.96
CA PRO A 348 -35.29 5.52 -24.32
C PRO A 348 -34.53 5.27 -23.01
N LEU A 349 -33.28 5.74 -22.92
CA LEU A 349 -32.48 5.61 -21.69
C LEU A 349 -33.06 6.49 -20.57
N LEU A 350 -33.58 7.66 -20.89
CA LEU A 350 -34.23 8.55 -19.92
C LEU A 350 -35.48 7.88 -19.33
N GLY A 351 -36.33 7.27 -20.18
CA GLY A 351 -37.45 6.46 -19.72
C GLY A 351 -37.03 5.31 -18.78
N SER A 352 -35.96 4.62 -19.13
CA SER A 352 -35.37 3.56 -18.28
C SER A 352 -34.87 4.11 -16.93
N VAL A 353 -34.26 5.29 -16.91
CA VAL A 353 -33.80 5.94 -15.67
C VAL A 353 -34.97 6.33 -14.79
N ILE A 354 -36.01 7.00 -15.36
CA ILE A 354 -37.19 7.45 -14.61
C ILE A 354 -37.92 6.24 -13.99
N SER A 355 -38.23 5.23 -14.78
CA SER A 355 -38.97 4.05 -14.31
C SER A 355 -38.24 3.23 -13.23
N ARG A 356 -36.93 3.19 -13.29
CA ARG A 356 -36.08 2.40 -12.34
C ARG A 356 -35.65 3.18 -11.11
N TYR A 357 -35.75 4.49 -11.11
CA TYR A 357 -35.31 5.37 -10.03
C TYR A 357 -35.90 5.00 -8.66
N PRO A 358 -37.22 4.74 -8.50
CA PRO A 358 -37.78 4.42 -7.18
C PRO A 358 -37.16 3.16 -6.57
N LEU A 359 -37.07 2.09 -7.36
CA LEU A 359 -36.44 0.83 -6.92
C LEU A 359 -34.93 0.98 -6.66
N HIS A 360 -34.25 1.77 -7.46
CA HIS A 360 -32.82 2.08 -7.23
C HIS A 360 -32.67 2.86 -5.92
N LYS A 361 -33.50 3.87 -5.65
CA LYS A 361 -33.46 4.63 -4.41
C LYS A 361 -33.74 3.72 -3.18
N LEU A 362 -34.73 2.83 -3.30
CA LEU A 362 -35.03 1.84 -2.26
C LEU A 362 -33.80 0.92 -2.00
N SER A 363 -33.16 0.42 -3.06
CA SER A 363 -31.94 -0.40 -2.94
C SER A 363 -30.81 0.34 -2.26
N THR A 364 -30.60 1.62 -2.60
CA THR A 364 -29.52 2.44 -2.01
C THR A 364 -29.73 2.73 -0.53
N ILE A 365 -30.98 2.83 -0.09
CA ILE A 365 -31.30 3.12 1.33
C ILE A 365 -31.24 1.85 2.18
N PHE A 366 -31.83 0.75 1.71
CA PHE A 366 -32.05 -0.42 2.55
C PHE A 366 -31.11 -1.59 2.27
N LEU A 367 -30.68 -1.80 1.02
CA LEU A 367 -29.89 -2.96 0.63
C LEU A 367 -28.39 -2.66 0.58
N CYS A 368 -28.01 -1.59 -0.10
CA CYS A 368 -26.60 -1.28 -0.35
C CYS A 368 -25.78 -1.08 0.92
N PRO A 369 -26.24 -0.36 1.97
CA PRO A 369 -25.48 -0.19 3.19
C PRO A 369 -25.17 -1.52 3.89
N ASN A 370 -26.14 -2.44 3.91
CA ASN A 370 -25.95 -3.76 4.53
C ASN A 370 -24.98 -4.63 3.73
N ILE A 371 -25.02 -4.56 2.40
CA ILE A 371 -24.07 -5.29 1.54
C ILE A 371 -22.67 -4.70 1.70
N LEU A 372 -22.53 -3.39 1.64
CA LEU A 372 -21.24 -2.71 1.81
C LEU A 372 -20.61 -3.02 3.18
N LYS A 373 -21.41 -2.99 4.24
CA LYS A 373 -20.96 -3.34 5.58
C LYS A 373 -20.38 -4.75 5.64
N GLN A 374 -21.00 -5.71 4.94
CA GLN A 374 -20.53 -7.09 4.91
C GLN A 374 -19.32 -7.33 4.01
N LEU A 375 -19.17 -6.55 2.93
CA LEU A 375 -18.11 -6.74 1.93
C LEU A 375 -16.85 -5.94 2.22
N CYS A 376 -17.00 -4.67 2.57
CA CYS A 376 -15.92 -3.70 2.58
C CYS A 376 -15.84 -2.88 3.87
N GLY A 377 -16.69 -3.20 4.86
CA GLY A 377 -16.88 -2.34 6.02
C GLY A 377 -17.77 -1.14 5.71
N GLU A 378 -18.30 -0.51 6.74
CA GLU A 378 -19.30 0.57 6.59
C GLU A 378 -18.70 1.94 6.23
N LYS A 379 -17.35 2.09 6.33
CA LYS A 379 -16.66 3.38 6.19
C LYS A 379 -15.87 3.53 4.90
N LEU A 380 -15.79 2.49 4.06
CA LEU A 380 -14.96 2.52 2.84
C LEU A 380 -15.43 3.62 1.87
N LYS A 381 -14.57 4.61 1.64
CA LYS A 381 -14.79 5.74 0.72
C LYS A 381 -13.92 5.64 -0.52
N PHE A 382 -12.71 5.11 -0.39
CA PHE A 382 -11.72 5.04 -1.46
C PHE A 382 -11.29 3.59 -1.72
N PRO A 383 -12.10 2.81 -2.46
CA PRO A 383 -11.66 1.53 -3.00
C PRO A 383 -10.79 1.78 -4.23
N ILE A 384 -9.48 1.62 -4.09
CA ILE A 384 -8.52 1.84 -5.16
C ILE A 384 -8.13 0.49 -5.74
N ASN A 385 -8.15 0.38 -7.08
CA ASN A 385 -7.71 -0.80 -7.79
C ASN A 385 -6.55 -0.45 -8.71
N GLY A 386 -5.46 -1.20 -8.64
CA GLY A 386 -4.28 -1.02 -9.47
C GLY A 386 -3.64 -2.34 -9.87
N GLY A 387 -2.55 -2.28 -10.65
CA GLY A 387 -1.79 -3.46 -11.06
C GLY A 387 -2.46 -4.35 -12.11
N GLY A 388 -3.67 -4.01 -12.58
CA GLY A 388 -4.38 -4.77 -13.62
C GLY A 388 -5.80 -4.28 -13.87
N ALA A 389 -6.39 -4.73 -14.98
CA ALA A 389 -7.78 -4.40 -15.33
C ALA A 389 -8.77 -5.15 -14.43
N LEU A 390 -9.70 -4.43 -13.81
CA LEU A 390 -10.79 -5.04 -13.06
C LEU A 390 -11.85 -5.58 -14.04
N PRO A 391 -12.29 -6.86 -13.93
CA PRO A 391 -13.34 -7.39 -14.77
C PRO A 391 -14.62 -6.55 -14.73
N GLU A 392 -15.25 -6.33 -15.89
CA GLU A 392 -16.41 -5.44 -16.00
C GLU A 392 -17.54 -5.81 -15.02
N HIS A 393 -17.84 -7.09 -14.88
CA HIS A 393 -18.91 -7.56 -14.00
C HIS A 393 -18.65 -7.23 -12.52
N VAL A 394 -17.37 -7.23 -12.10
CA VAL A 394 -16.93 -6.87 -10.74
C VAL A 394 -17.04 -5.35 -10.57
N ALA A 395 -16.44 -4.58 -11.49
CA ALA A 395 -16.49 -3.11 -11.48
C ALA A 395 -17.93 -2.60 -11.47
N VAL A 396 -18.80 -3.18 -12.31
CA VAL A 396 -20.23 -2.90 -12.38
C VAL A 396 -20.91 -3.19 -11.05
N SER A 397 -20.65 -4.34 -10.42
CA SER A 397 -21.23 -4.70 -9.12
C SER A 397 -20.90 -3.68 -8.03
N TYR A 398 -19.61 -3.29 -7.90
CA TYR A 398 -19.18 -2.30 -6.91
C TYR A 398 -19.74 -0.91 -7.18
N THR A 399 -19.82 -0.50 -8.45
CA THR A 399 -20.41 0.78 -8.83
C THR A 399 -21.91 0.83 -8.47
N HIS A 400 -22.60 -0.32 -8.52
CA HIS A 400 -24.02 -0.41 -8.19
C HIS A 400 -24.31 -0.43 -6.71
N LEU A 401 -23.35 -0.89 -5.91
CA LEU A 401 -23.43 -0.87 -4.45
C LEU A 401 -23.17 0.52 -3.86
N THR A 402 -23.10 1.58 -4.68
CA THR A 402 -22.92 2.98 -4.27
C THR A 402 -21.57 3.34 -3.65
N LEU A 403 -20.53 2.55 -3.89
CA LEU A 403 -19.19 3.04 -3.62
C LEU A 403 -18.93 4.24 -4.55
N PRO A 404 -18.58 5.42 -4.02
CA PRO A 404 -18.21 6.53 -4.86
C PRO A 404 -16.94 6.13 -5.62
N THR A 405 -17.07 6.06 -6.95
CA THR A 405 -15.98 5.92 -7.90
C THR A 405 -14.79 5.06 -7.46
N SER A 406 -14.78 3.80 -7.88
CA SER A 406 -13.53 3.05 -7.99
C SER A 406 -12.62 3.80 -8.95
N VAL A 407 -11.53 4.34 -8.45
CA VAL A 407 -10.46 4.85 -9.30
C VAL A 407 -9.70 3.62 -9.78
N ILE A 408 -9.74 3.39 -11.08
CA ILE A 408 -8.91 2.39 -11.76
C ILE A 408 -7.63 3.14 -12.16
N VAL A 409 -6.52 2.80 -11.54
CA VAL A 409 -5.18 3.29 -11.89
C VAL A 409 -4.46 2.22 -12.71
#